data_0689d1ba3ced75ce756a29830e69d135
#
_entry.id   0689d1ba3ced75ce756a29830e69d135
#
_cell.length_a   1.000
_cell.length_b   1.000
_cell.length_c   1.000
_cell.angle_alpha   90.00
_cell.angle_beta   90.00
_cell.angle_gamma   90.00
#
_symmetry.space_group_name_H-M   'P 1'
#
loop_
_entity.id
_entity.type
_entity.pdbx_description
1 polymer ?
#
loop_
_entity_poly.entity_id
_entity_poly.type
_entity_poly.pdbx_seq_one_letter_code
_entity_poly.pdbx_strand_id
1 'polypeptide(L)'
;MRDNHRPKQELIHEITGLRKQVSDLKEAIAARRRVEDALRDTSGLLRQLSDSAPVGLGLFRTDGTLLAANQRFACMLGYKSPGELQSLSSVVGVFATPEDRARALESRQPGEAPRRTLFRCKDGCRLLQGVLAGEPIDGGAVALVVFNGIPLTPDSSFPVPPA
;
A
#
# COMPACT_ATOMS: atom_id res chain seq x y z
N MET A 1 -30.81 13.59 53.36
CA MET A 1 -31.11 12.33 52.62
C MET A 1 -32.42 12.53 51.88
N ARG A 2 -32.39 12.71 50.59
CA ARG A 2 -33.58 12.80 49.74
C ARG A 2 -33.80 11.41 49.15
N ASP A 3 -34.79 10.69 49.73
CA ASP A 3 -35.28 9.42 49.21
C ASP A 3 -35.84 9.63 47.80
N ASN A 4 -35.14 9.08 46.84
CA ASN A 4 -35.50 9.17 45.42
C ASN A 4 -36.49 8.04 45.11
N HIS A 5 -37.76 8.20 45.59
CA HIS A 5 -38.86 7.29 45.26
C HIS A 5 -39.28 7.55 43.79
N ARG A 6 -38.48 7.11 42.86
CA ARG A 6 -38.96 6.99 41.49
C ARG A 6 -40.07 5.94 41.44
N PRO A 7 -41.24 6.24 40.86
CA PRO A 7 -42.31 5.26 40.79
C PRO A 7 -41.82 4.01 40.03
N LYS A 8 -42.15 2.84 40.54
CA LYS A 8 -41.76 1.53 40.03
C LYS A 8 -41.93 1.39 38.50
N GLN A 9 -42.92 2.07 37.94
CA GLN A 9 -43.20 2.08 36.51
C GLN A 9 -42.13 2.82 35.69
N GLU A 10 -41.56 3.93 36.20
CA GLU A 10 -40.47 4.64 35.53
C GLU A 10 -39.19 3.79 35.47
N LEU A 11 -38.87 3.11 36.59
CA LEU A 11 -37.72 2.21 36.63
C LEU A 11 -37.86 1.03 35.66
N ILE A 12 -39.07 0.46 35.54
CA ILE A 12 -39.33 -0.61 34.58
C ILE A 12 -39.17 -0.11 33.16
N HIS A 13 -39.65 1.09 32.85
CA HIS A 13 -39.51 1.70 31.52
C HIS A 13 -38.05 1.98 31.19
N GLU A 14 -37.29 2.54 32.15
CA GLU A 14 -35.86 2.81 32.00
C GLU A 14 -35.06 1.51 31.77
N ILE A 15 -35.31 0.47 32.56
CA ILE A 15 -34.67 -0.85 32.42
C ILE A 15 -34.99 -1.45 31.05
N THR A 16 -36.23 -1.35 30.58
CA THR A 16 -36.62 -1.88 29.28
C THR A 16 -35.92 -1.12 28.13
N GLY A 17 -35.86 0.22 28.23
CA GLY A 17 -35.13 1.06 27.30
C GLY A 17 -33.63 0.74 27.25
N LEU A 18 -33.01 0.62 28.42
CA LEU A 18 -31.59 0.26 28.53
C LEU A 18 -31.29 -1.14 27.96
N ARG A 19 -32.16 -2.10 28.23
CA ARG A 19 -32.03 -3.46 27.69
C ARG A 19 -32.09 -3.45 26.15
N LYS A 20 -33.01 -2.66 25.59
CA LYS A 20 -33.10 -2.50 24.14
C LYS A 20 -31.82 -1.88 23.58
N GLN A 21 -31.35 -0.78 24.18
CA GLN A 21 -30.08 -0.15 23.76
C GLN A 21 -28.88 -1.10 23.83
N VAL A 22 -28.78 -1.89 24.89
CA VAL A 22 -27.72 -2.91 25.02
C VAL A 22 -27.84 -3.98 23.94
N SER A 23 -29.05 -4.41 23.58
CA SER A 23 -29.29 -5.36 22.49
C SER A 23 -28.83 -4.77 21.15
N ASP A 24 -29.28 -3.55 20.84
CA ASP A 24 -28.96 -2.85 19.60
C ASP A 24 -27.45 -2.62 19.46
N LEU A 25 -26.78 -2.23 20.57
CA LEU A 25 -25.34 -2.07 20.61
C LEU A 25 -24.58 -3.38 20.39
N LYS A 26 -25.06 -4.47 20.99
CA LYS A 26 -24.46 -5.80 20.79
C LYS A 26 -24.57 -6.25 19.33
N GLU A 27 -25.71 -6.01 18.70
CA GLU A 27 -25.90 -6.32 17.28
C GLU A 27 -24.99 -5.47 16.38
N ALA A 28 -24.89 -4.17 16.65
CA ALA A 28 -23.99 -3.27 15.93
C ALA A 28 -22.52 -3.68 16.07
N ILE A 29 -22.08 -4.06 17.28
CA ILE A 29 -20.72 -4.57 17.52
C ILE A 29 -20.48 -5.88 16.77
N ALA A 30 -21.45 -6.79 16.76
CA ALA A 30 -21.33 -8.05 16.05
C ALA A 30 -21.25 -7.84 14.53
N ALA A 31 -22.06 -6.93 13.99
CA ALA A 31 -22.01 -6.56 12.57
C ALA A 31 -20.67 -5.94 12.20
N ARG A 32 -20.17 -5.00 13.01
CA ARG A 32 -18.87 -4.38 12.78
C ARG A 32 -17.73 -5.40 12.79
N ARG A 33 -17.71 -6.32 13.75
CA ARG A 33 -16.70 -7.39 13.82
C ARG A 33 -16.69 -8.25 12.57
N ARG A 34 -17.87 -8.64 12.07
CA ARG A 34 -17.97 -9.43 10.82
C ARG A 34 -17.35 -8.71 9.62
N VAL A 35 -17.57 -7.39 9.50
CA VAL A 35 -16.99 -6.58 8.43
C VAL A 35 -15.48 -6.46 8.61
N GLU A 36 -15.00 -6.23 9.84
CA GLU A 36 -13.56 -6.16 10.14
C GLU A 36 -12.85 -7.48 9.84
N ASP A 37 -13.44 -8.62 10.20
CA ASP A 37 -12.90 -9.94 9.93
C ASP A 37 -12.86 -10.22 8.41
N ALA A 38 -13.94 -9.96 7.69
CA ALA A 38 -13.99 -10.12 6.24
C ALA A 38 -12.96 -9.23 5.51
N LEU A 39 -12.77 -7.99 5.99
CA LEU A 39 -11.75 -7.08 5.46
C LEU A 39 -10.34 -7.60 5.71
N ARG A 40 -10.09 -8.13 6.91
CA ARG A 40 -8.79 -8.72 7.27
C ARG A 40 -8.47 -9.94 6.39
N ASP A 41 -9.44 -10.83 6.21
CA ASP A 41 -9.28 -12.03 5.38
C ASP A 41 -9.01 -11.66 3.91
N THR A 42 -9.79 -10.73 3.36
CA THR A 42 -9.59 -10.24 2.00
C THR A 42 -8.23 -9.57 1.82
N SER A 43 -7.81 -8.74 2.77
CA SER A 43 -6.50 -8.08 2.74
C SER A 43 -5.36 -9.10 2.84
N GLY A 44 -5.53 -10.17 3.62
CA GLY A 44 -4.58 -11.27 3.73
C GLY A 44 -4.42 -12.01 2.39
N LEU A 45 -5.51 -12.34 1.73
CA LEU A 45 -5.50 -12.99 0.42
C LEU A 45 -4.84 -12.11 -0.66
N LEU A 46 -5.19 -10.82 -0.71
CA LEU A 46 -4.58 -9.89 -1.66
C LEU A 46 -3.07 -9.78 -1.45
N ARG A 47 -2.62 -9.72 -0.21
CA ARG A 47 -1.19 -9.71 0.11
C ARG A 47 -0.51 -10.99 -0.34
N GLN A 48 -1.09 -12.14 -0.06
CA GLN A 48 -0.54 -13.44 -0.48
C GLN A 48 -0.45 -13.54 -2.01
N LEU A 49 -1.49 -13.13 -2.74
CA LEU A 49 -1.48 -13.08 -4.20
C LEU A 49 -0.40 -12.12 -4.73
N SER A 50 -0.29 -10.95 -4.13
CA SER A 50 0.73 -9.96 -4.48
C SER A 50 2.14 -10.48 -4.26
N ASP A 51 2.40 -11.18 -3.14
CA ASP A 51 3.72 -11.71 -2.81
C ASP A 51 4.08 -12.95 -3.66
N SER A 52 3.09 -13.72 -4.13
CA SER A 52 3.30 -14.84 -5.03
C SER A 52 3.46 -14.43 -6.50
N ALA A 53 3.13 -13.20 -6.85
CA ALA A 53 3.28 -12.70 -8.22
C ALA A 53 4.75 -12.72 -8.67
N PRO A 54 5.05 -13.15 -9.92
CA PRO A 54 6.41 -13.16 -10.45
C PRO A 54 6.94 -11.77 -10.75
N VAL A 55 6.15 -10.73 -10.51
CA VAL A 55 6.45 -9.33 -10.80
C VAL A 55 6.57 -8.51 -9.52
N GLY A 56 7.40 -7.48 -9.55
CA GLY A 56 7.44 -6.47 -8.50
C GLY A 56 6.23 -5.56 -8.57
N LEU A 57 5.52 -5.38 -7.45
CA LEU A 57 4.40 -4.47 -7.34
C LEU A 57 4.75 -3.38 -6.32
N GLY A 58 4.60 -2.12 -6.73
CA GLY A 58 4.78 -0.95 -5.89
C GLY A 58 3.61 0.02 -6.04
N LEU A 59 3.12 0.53 -4.94
CA LEU A 59 2.12 1.58 -4.90
C LEU A 59 2.80 2.88 -4.46
N PHE A 60 2.71 3.89 -5.28
CA PHE A 60 3.37 5.18 -5.05
C PHE A 60 2.34 6.31 -5.01
N ARG A 61 2.63 7.31 -4.21
CA ARG A 61 1.97 8.60 -4.32
C ARG A 61 2.56 9.37 -5.51
N THR A 62 1.84 10.35 -6.03
CA THR A 62 2.29 11.18 -7.16
C THR A 62 3.58 11.96 -6.87
N ASP A 63 3.89 12.19 -5.60
CA ASP A 63 5.17 12.79 -5.16
C ASP A 63 6.35 11.80 -5.17
N GLY A 64 6.10 10.51 -5.45
CA GLY A 64 7.10 9.46 -5.47
C GLY A 64 7.27 8.71 -4.15
N THR A 65 6.48 9.04 -3.13
CA THR A 65 6.50 8.32 -1.85
C THR A 65 5.94 6.90 -2.03
N LEU A 66 6.70 5.90 -1.60
CA LEU A 66 6.25 4.51 -1.63
C LEU A 66 5.23 4.24 -0.53
N LEU A 67 4.01 3.89 -0.90
CA LEU A 67 2.92 3.57 0.04
C LEU A 67 2.89 2.09 0.41
N ALA A 68 3.11 1.23 -0.58
CA ALA A 68 3.14 -0.22 -0.39
C ALA A 68 4.02 -0.89 -1.44
N ALA A 69 4.55 -2.06 -1.10
CA ALA A 69 5.30 -2.90 -2.03
C ALA A 69 5.06 -4.37 -1.70
N ASN A 70 5.16 -5.24 -2.69
CA ASN A 70 5.21 -6.67 -2.44
C ASN A 70 6.65 -7.13 -2.14
N GLN A 71 6.77 -8.35 -1.63
CA GLN A 71 8.07 -8.95 -1.31
C GLN A 71 8.98 -9.02 -2.54
N ARG A 72 8.41 -9.29 -3.73
CA ARG A 72 9.18 -9.39 -4.96
C ARG A 72 9.84 -8.08 -5.34
N PHE A 73 9.13 -6.95 -5.23
CA PHE A 73 9.70 -5.63 -5.51
C PHE A 73 10.83 -5.28 -4.55
N ALA A 74 10.68 -5.55 -3.26
CA ALA A 74 11.74 -5.35 -2.28
C ALA A 74 13.00 -6.17 -2.63
N CYS A 75 12.83 -7.46 -2.93
CA CYS A 75 13.94 -8.33 -3.33
C CYS A 75 14.65 -7.86 -4.62
N MET A 76 13.89 -7.37 -5.61
CA MET A 76 14.48 -6.84 -6.87
C MET A 76 15.38 -5.63 -6.63
N LEU A 77 15.11 -4.85 -5.57
CA LEU A 77 15.92 -3.70 -5.16
C LEU A 77 16.97 -4.04 -4.10
N GLY A 78 17.11 -5.32 -3.73
CA GLY A 78 18.12 -5.79 -2.76
C GLY A 78 17.72 -5.63 -1.30
N TYR A 79 16.44 -5.36 -1.01
CA TYR A 79 15.92 -5.25 0.35
C TYR A 79 15.33 -6.57 0.83
N LYS A 80 15.45 -6.83 2.14
CA LYS A 80 14.95 -8.08 2.75
C LYS A 80 13.43 -8.12 2.88
N SER A 81 12.81 -6.95 3.03
CA SER A 81 11.36 -6.86 3.21
C SER A 81 10.80 -5.54 2.66
N PRO A 82 9.48 -5.50 2.34
CA PRO A 82 8.81 -4.26 1.97
C PRO A 82 8.88 -3.17 3.04
N GLY A 83 8.87 -3.54 4.33
CA GLY A 83 9.00 -2.59 5.44
C GLY A 83 10.37 -1.91 5.48
N GLU A 84 11.44 -2.65 5.20
CA GLU A 84 12.79 -2.09 5.07
C GLU A 84 12.86 -1.08 3.90
N LEU A 85 12.29 -1.45 2.76
CA LEU A 85 12.22 -0.58 1.59
C LEU A 85 11.40 0.70 1.87
N GLN A 86 10.27 0.59 2.55
CA GLN A 86 9.43 1.74 2.89
C GLN A 86 10.13 2.72 3.84
N SER A 87 10.82 2.22 4.87
CA SER A 87 11.51 3.07 5.84
C SER A 87 12.65 3.87 5.21
N LEU A 88 13.31 3.35 4.20
CA LEU A 88 14.41 4.01 3.49
C LEU A 88 13.92 4.89 2.33
N SER A 89 12.83 4.51 1.68
CA SER A 89 12.29 5.27 0.54
C SER A 89 11.79 6.66 0.91
N SER A 90 11.41 6.87 2.16
CA SER A 90 11.00 8.18 2.67
C SER A 90 12.15 9.20 2.72
N VAL A 91 13.41 8.73 2.79
CA VAL A 91 14.59 9.57 2.96
C VAL A 91 15.34 9.79 1.64
N VAL A 92 15.49 8.72 0.84
CA VAL A 92 16.41 8.74 -0.32
C VAL A 92 15.66 8.59 -1.65
N GLY A 93 14.41 8.13 -1.60
CA GLY A 93 13.64 7.77 -2.79
C GLY A 93 14.07 6.45 -3.42
N VAL A 94 13.14 5.81 -4.12
CA VAL A 94 13.35 4.53 -4.81
C VAL A 94 13.82 4.73 -6.25
N PHE A 95 13.54 5.89 -6.82
CA PHE A 95 13.95 6.23 -8.19
C PHE A 95 15.37 6.78 -8.22
N ALA A 96 16.11 6.46 -9.29
CA ALA A 96 17.49 6.91 -9.41
C ALA A 96 17.60 8.42 -9.62
N THR A 97 16.68 8.99 -10.41
CA THR A 97 16.61 10.43 -10.71
C THR A 97 15.18 10.97 -10.59
N PRO A 98 14.99 12.29 -10.41
CA PRO A 98 13.66 12.91 -10.46
C PRO A 98 12.95 12.69 -11.81
N GLU A 99 13.69 12.65 -12.91
CA GLU A 99 13.18 12.40 -14.26
C GLU A 99 12.66 10.97 -14.40
N ASP A 100 13.37 9.98 -13.84
CA ASP A 100 12.91 8.59 -13.80
C ASP A 100 11.62 8.47 -13.02
N ARG A 101 11.52 9.18 -11.89
CA ARG A 101 10.30 9.26 -11.10
C ARG A 101 9.14 9.85 -11.90
N ALA A 102 9.34 11.01 -12.50
CA ALA A 102 8.30 11.68 -13.29
C ALA A 102 7.81 10.78 -14.41
N ARG A 103 8.75 10.16 -15.16
CA ARG A 103 8.45 9.24 -16.26
C ARG A 103 7.70 7.98 -15.80
N ALA A 104 8.06 7.42 -14.65
CA ALA A 104 7.44 6.22 -14.12
C ALA A 104 6.02 6.47 -13.61
N LEU A 105 5.77 7.64 -13.03
CA LEU A 105 4.48 8.00 -12.42
C LEU A 105 3.53 8.73 -13.38
N GLU A 106 3.99 9.05 -14.58
CA GLU A 106 3.16 9.68 -15.60
C GLU A 106 2.05 8.72 -16.06
N SER A 107 0.82 9.21 -16.07
CA SER A 107 -0.35 8.46 -16.53
C SER A 107 -0.16 7.94 -17.95
N ARG A 108 -0.65 6.73 -18.23
CA ARG A 108 -0.48 6.04 -19.50
C ARG A 108 -1.80 5.63 -20.09
N GLN A 109 -1.81 5.57 -21.42
CA GLN A 109 -2.94 5.01 -22.16
C GLN A 109 -2.82 3.47 -22.25
N PRO A 110 -3.96 2.75 -22.23
CA PRO A 110 -3.95 1.30 -22.45
C PRO A 110 -3.26 0.93 -23.77
N GLY A 111 -2.34 -0.02 -23.71
CA GLY A 111 -1.62 -0.51 -24.90
C GLY A 111 -0.24 0.11 -25.16
N GLU A 112 0.19 1.11 -24.41
CA GLU A 112 1.56 1.61 -24.49
C GLU A 112 2.58 0.57 -23.98
N ALA A 113 3.73 0.49 -24.67
CA ALA A 113 4.81 -0.42 -24.28
C ALA A 113 5.41 -0.06 -22.89
N PRO A 114 5.88 -1.03 -22.10
CA PRO A 114 6.53 -0.77 -20.82
C PRO A 114 7.67 0.24 -20.95
N ARG A 115 7.71 1.22 -20.06
CA ARG A 115 8.82 2.19 -20.01
C ARG A 115 9.98 1.63 -19.20
N ARG A 116 11.17 1.97 -19.58
CA ARG A 116 12.36 1.66 -18.79
C ARG A 116 12.61 2.75 -17.77
N THR A 117 12.83 2.35 -16.53
CA THR A 117 13.06 3.26 -15.41
C THR A 117 14.22 2.75 -14.58
N LEU A 118 15.07 3.66 -14.13
CA LEU A 118 16.19 3.34 -13.26
C LEU A 118 15.76 3.43 -11.81
N PHE A 119 15.99 2.34 -11.06
CA PHE A 119 15.77 2.29 -9.63
C PHE A 119 17.10 2.26 -8.87
N ARG A 120 17.07 2.75 -7.66
CA ARG A 120 18.18 2.70 -6.73
C ARG A 120 18.08 1.43 -5.89
N CYS A 121 19.13 0.61 -5.91
CA CYS A 121 19.24 -0.58 -5.07
C CYS A 121 19.87 -0.26 -3.73
N LYS A 122 19.68 -1.16 -2.76
CA LYS A 122 20.31 -1.09 -1.44
C LYS A 122 21.83 -0.97 -1.51
N ASP A 123 22.46 -1.68 -2.42
CA ASP A 123 23.92 -1.74 -2.58
C ASP A 123 24.48 -0.61 -3.46
N GLY A 124 23.69 0.44 -3.70
CA GLY A 124 24.07 1.52 -4.62
C GLY A 124 24.00 1.16 -6.11
N CYS A 125 23.73 -0.10 -6.46
CA CYS A 125 23.52 -0.55 -7.83
C CYS A 125 22.27 0.07 -8.42
N ARG A 126 22.24 0.19 -9.76
CA ARG A 126 21.06 0.64 -10.49
C ARG A 126 20.51 -0.50 -11.32
N LEU A 127 19.22 -0.72 -11.21
CA LEU A 127 18.50 -1.69 -12.04
C LEU A 127 17.71 -0.95 -13.11
N LEU A 128 17.83 -1.43 -14.34
CA LEU A 128 16.96 -1.00 -15.42
C LEU A 128 15.78 -1.95 -15.49
N GLN A 129 14.57 -1.42 -15.33
CA GLN A 129 13.36 -2.23 -15.24
C GLN A 129 12.32 -1.75 -16.27
N GLY A 130 11.59 -2.70 -16.83
CA GLY A 130 10.37 -2.38 -17.57
C GLY A 130 9.26 -2.10 -16.57
N VAL A 131 8.63 -0.95 -16.67
CA VAL A 131 7.59 -0.50 -15.73
C VAL A 131 6.30 -0.23 -16.49
N LEU A 132 5.20 -0.73 -15.96
CA LEU A 132 3.85 -0.34 -16.36
C LEU A 132 3.26 0.51 -15.23
N ALA A 133 2.91 1.74 -15.53
CA ALA A 133 2.12 2.55 -14.64
C ALA A 133 0.65 2.13 -14.79
N GLY A 134 -0.02 1.89 -13.67
CA GLY A 134 -1.47 1.72 -13.64
C GLY A 134 -2.19 3.08 -13.74
N GLU A 135 -3.51 3.04 -13.88
CA GLU A 135 -4.31 4.25 -13.72
C GLU A 135 -4.22 4.76 -12.27
N PRO A 136 -4.32 6.09 -12.07
CA PRO A 136 -4.36 6.66 -10.73
C PRO A 136 -5.53 6.08 -9.94
N ILE A 137 -5.23 5.55 -8.76
CA ILE A 137 -6.23 5.06 -7.81
C ILE A 137 -6.77 6.26 -7.02
N ASP A 138 -8.00 6.19 -6.52
CA ASP A 138 -8.59 7.19 -5.65
C ASP A 138 -7.61 7.65 -4.56
N GLY A 139 -7.40 8.98 -4.46
CA GLY A 139 -6.42 9.57 -3.55
C GLY A 139 -5.05 9.90 -4.18
N GLY A 140 -4.90 9.78 -5.52
CA GLY A 140 -3.68 10.18 -6.23
C GLY A 140 -2.54 9.19 -6.08
N ALA A 141 -2.83 7.92 -5.81
CA ALA A 141 -1.85 6.84 -5.79
C ALA A 141 -1.74 6.17 -7.17
N VAL A 142 -0.53 5.81 -7.56
CA VAL A 142 -0.23 5.13 -8.82
C VAL A 142 0.37 3.77 -8.53
N ALA A 143 -0.20 2.71 -9.11
CA ALA A 143 0.34 1.36 -9.03
C ALA A 143 1.39 1.15 -10.14
N LEU A 144 2.58 0.73 -9.77
CA LEU A 144 3.63 0.34 -10.70
C LEU A 144 3.80 -1.17 -10.68
N VAL A 145 3.79 -1.77 -11.86
CA VAL A 145 4.14 -3.17 -12.08
C VAL A 145 5.51 -3.23 -12.70
N VAL A 146 6.46 -3.84 -12.03
CA VAL A 146 7.85 -3.94 -12.46
C VAL A 146 8.13 -5.37 -12.91
N PHE A 147 8.48 -5.51 -14.18
CA PHE A 147 8.91 -6.78 -14.76
C PHE A 147 10.42 -6.92 -14.64
N ASN A 148 10.90 -8.15 -14.61
CA ASN A 148 12.30 -8.59 -14.52
C ASN A 148 13.35 -7.49 -14.67
N GLY A 149 14.03 -7.18 -13.56
CA GLY A 149 15.18 -6.29 -13.57
C GLY A 149 16.30 -6.90 -14.40
N ILE A 150 16.80 -6.14 -15.37
CA ILE A 150 18.04 -6.48 -16.04
C ILE A 150 19.13 -5.76 -15.24
N PRO A 151 20.03 -6.46 -14.56
CA PRO A 151 21.16 -5.81 -13.91
C PRO A 151 21.97 -5.06 -14.96
N LEU A 152 22.27 -3.79 -14.70
CA LEU A 152 23.21 -3.04 -15.53
C LEU A 152 24.59 -3.65 -15.31
N THR A 153 25.12 -4.33 -16.33
CA THR A 153 26.54 -4.66 -16.35
C THR A 153 27.33 -3.35 -16.45
N PRO A 154 28.52 -3.26 -15.82
CA PRO A 154 29.33 -2.03 -15.84
C PRO A 154 29.71 -1.52 -17.25
N ASP A 155 29.44 -2.31 -18.27
CA ASP A 155 29.76 -2.01 -19.67
C ASP A 155 28.59 -1.44 -20.50
N SER A 156 27.41 -1.28 -19.89
CA SER A 156 26.32 -0.63 -20.60
C SER A 156 26.53 0.88 -20.60
N SER A 157 26.80 1.43 -21.79
CA SER A 157 27.07 2.83 -22.09
C SER A 157 25.89 3.78 -21.84
N PHE A 158 25.35 3.76 -20.61
CA PHE A 158 24.44 4.79 -20.15
C PHE A 158 25.25 5.87 -19.42
N PRO A 159 25.06 7.15 -19.76
CA PRO A 159 25.76 8.22 -19.09
C PRO A 159 25.39 8.19 -17.59
N VAL A 160 26.40 7.95 -16.77
CA VAL A 160 26.29 8.15 -15.31
C VAL A 160 26.17 9.65 -15.10
N PRO A 161 25.06 10.20 -14.53
CA PRO A 161 25.02 11.60 -14.16
C PRO A 161 26.12 11.86 -13.14
N PRO A 162 26.79 13.02 -13.20
CA PRO A 162 27.82 13.39 -12.23
C PRO A 162 27.26 13.41 -10.82
N ALA A 163 28.12 13.07 -9.87
CA ALA A 163 27.85 13.01 -8.44
C ALA A 163 27.38 14.34 -7.87
#